data_820a1de4ba4be1cecc2e0edfa44b46c5
#
_entry.id   820a1de4ba4be1cecc2e0edfa44b46c5
#
_cell.length_a   1.000
_cell.length_b   1.000
_cell.length_c   1.000
_cell.angle_alpha   90.00
_cell.angle_beta   90.00
_cell.angle_gamma   90.00
#
_symmetry.space_group_name_H-M   'P 1'
#
loop_
_entity.id
_entity.type
_entity.pdbx_description
1 polymer ?
#
loop_
_entity_poly.entity_id
_entity_poly.type
_entity_poly.pdbx_seq_one_letter_code
_entity_poly.pdbx_strand_id
1 'polypeptide(L)'
;MANEACSRIAIINQQEFLVDPNLNRKGEGLRFYLARDEKAKELLEKYQNTSDQRLRSAIIGTSGALMLLGSTFVSGGNNKQALVIGGISTIFINFLVSKTIDNNNEKYLIEAVHEYNKRREPKIYFKSKDGEVTEPKMYLEKTWSF
;
A
#
# COMPACT_ATOMS: atom_id res chain seq x y z
N MET A 1 -11.27 -28.93 -2.43
CA MET A 1 -10.62 -28.16 -1.37
C MET A 1 -10.67 -26.71 -1.78
N ALA A 2 -11.55 -25.93 -1.14
CA ALA A 2 -11.66 -24.49 -1.42
C ALA A 2 -10.35 -23.82 -0.96
N ASN A 3 -9.67 -23.15 -1.89
CA ASN A 3 -8.59 -22.26 -1.58
C ASN A 3 -9.18 -21.14 -0.73
N GLU A 4 -9.00 -21.18 0.57
CA GLU A 4 -9.25 -20.04 1.46
C GLU A 4 -8.20 -18.99 1.10
N ALA A 5 -8.51 -18.23 0.05
CA ALA A 5 -7.77 -17.02 -0.25
C ALA A 5 -7.91 -16.12 0.99
N CYS A 6 -6.79 -15.77 1.63
CA CYS A 6 -6.76 -14.85 2.75
C CYS A 6 -7.49 -13.55 2.34
N SER A 7 -8.75 -13.41 2.75
CA SER A 7 -9.53 -12.22 2.46
C SER A 7 -9.07 -11.11 3.39
N ARG A 8 -8.70 -9.95 2.83
CA ARG A 8 -8.36 -8.77 3.62
C ARG A 8 -9.64 -8.11 4.11
N ILE A 9 -9.69 -7.85 5.40
CA ILE A 9 -10.85 -7.23 6.07
C ILE A 9 -10.44 -5.87 6.63
N ALA A 10 -11.26 -4.86 6.42
CA ALA A 10 -11.13 -3.55 7.05
C ALA A 10 -12.29 -3.32 8.00
N ILE A 11 -12.01 -2.71 9.15
CA ILE A 11 -13.04 -2.34 10.13
C ILE A 11 -13.41 -0.87 9.91
N ILE A 12 -14.67 -0.63 9.54
CA ILE A 12 -15.24 0.71 9.35
C ILE A 12 -16.47 0.84 10.23
N ASN A 13 -16.48 1.82 11.14
CA ASN A 13 -17.58 2.02 12.09
C ASN A 13 -17.93 0.74 12.88
N GLN A 14 -16.95 0.00 13.33
CA GLN A 14 -17.10 -1.27 14.08
C GLN A 14 -17.73 -2.41 13.26
N GLN A 15 -17.82 -2.28 11.95
CA GLN A 15 -18.26 -3.33 11.03
C GLN A 15 -17.12 -3.80 10.16
N GLU A 16 -17.09 -5.09 9.87
CA GLU A 16 -16.07 -5.71 9.02
C GLU A 16 -16.51 -5.65 7.55
N PHE A 17 -15.60 -5.18 6.70
CA PHE A 17 -15.81 -5.11 5.25
C PHE A 17 -14.66 -5.77 4.52
N LEU A 18 -15.00 -6.54 3.48
CA LEU A 18 -14.01 -7.09 2.56
C LEU A 18 -13.36 -5.95 1.76
N VAL A 19 -12.03 -5.90 1.80
CA VAL A 19 -11.26 -4.90 1.06
C VAL A 19 -11.36 -5.13 -0.44
N ASP A 20 -11.22 -6.37 -0.87
CA ASP A 20 -11.20 -6.78 -2.27
C ASP A 20 -12.29 -7.83 -2.56
N PRO A 21 -13.57 -7.43 -2.65
CA PRO A 21 -14.65 -8.37 -2.97
C PRO A 21 -14.56 -8.89 -4.41
N ASN A 22 -13.94 -8.12 -5.31
CA ASN A 22 -13.75 -8.45 -6.71
C ASN A 22 -12.28 -8.28 -7.11
N LEU A 23 -11.78 -9.16 -7.97
CA LEU A 23 -10.39 -9.17 -8.45
C LEU A 23 -10.01 -7.96 -9.34
N ASN A 24 -10.98 -7.17 -9.80
CA ASN A 24 -10.75 -6.15 -10.83
C ASN A 24 -10.08 -4.87 -10.31
N ARG A 25 -10.38 -4.43 -9.08
CA ARG A 25 -9.74 -3.26 -8.49
C ARG A 25 -9.47 -3.48 -7.00
N LYS A 26 -8.25 -3.22 -6.60
CA LYS A 26 -7.85 -3.30 -5.19
C LYS A 26 -8.57 -2.23 -4.37
N GLY A 27 -9.13 -2.65 -3.22
CA GLY A 27 -9.82 -1.73 -2.31
C GLY A 27 -11.21 -1.29 -2.75
N GLU A 28 -11.78 -1.87 -3.80
CA GLU A 28 -13.12 -1.49 -4.32
C GLU A 28 -14.22 -1.69 -3.28
N GLY A 29 -14.10 -2.69 -2.41
CA GLY A 29 -15.06 -2.93 -1.33
C GLY A 29 -15.21 -1.77 -0.36
N LEU A 30 -14.17 -0.95 -0.22
CA LEU A 30 -14.17 0.19 0.69
C LEU A 30 -14.60 1.51 0.02
N ARG A 31 -14.65 1.55 -1.31
CA ARG A 31 -14.87 2.78 -2.07
C ARG A 31 -16.16 3.50 -1.69
N PHE A 32 -17.24 2.77 -1.52
CA PHE A 32 -18.53 3.36 -1.16
C PHE A 32 -18.48 4.10 0.17
N TYR A 33 -17.71 3.60 1.13
CA TYR A 33 -17.58 4.21 2.45
C TYR A 33 -16.58 5.35 2.43
N LEU A 34 -15.38 5.12 1.89
CA LEU A 34 -14.29 6.09 1.88
C LEU A 34 -14.56 7.28 0.95
N ALA A 35 -15.40 7.11 -0.08
CA ALA A 35 -15.78 8.20 -0.98
C ALA A 35 -16.57 9.33 -0.30
N ARG A 36 -17.12 9.08 0.89
CA ARG A 36 -17.85 10.10 1.68
C ARG A 36 -16.93 11.08 2.41
N ASP A 37 -15.65 10.76 2.52
CA ASP A 37 -14.62 11.61 3.10
C ASP A 37 -13.59 11.94 2.02
N GLU A 38 -13.40 13.22 1.74
CA GLU A 38 -12.53 13.68 0.64
C GLU A 38 -11.08 13.21 0.81
N LYS A 39 -10.58 13.25 2.05
CA LYS A 39 -9.21 12.86 2.36
C LYS A 39 -9.00 11.35 2.31
N ALA A 40 -9.96 10.59 2.83
CA ALA A 40 -9.94 9.13 2.74
C ALA A 40 -10.08 8.66 1.28
N LYS A 41 -10.88 9.35 0.48
CA LYS A 41 -11.03 9.12 -0.96
C LYS A 41 -9.71 9.36 -1.70
N GLU A 42 -9.03 10.48 -1.44
CA GLU A 42 -7.73 10.80 -2.06
C GLU A 42 -6.68 9.70 -1.76
N LEU A 43 -6.63 9.23 -0.51
CA LEU A 43 -5.72 8.16 -0.10
C LEU A 43 -6.07 6.82 -0.79
N LEU A 44 -7.35 6.51 -0.93
CA LEU A 44 -7.80 5.33 -1.67
C LEU A 44 -7.44 5.43 -3.16
N GLU A 45 -7.60 6.59 -3.78
CA GLU A 45 -7.20 6.82 -5.16
C GLU A 45 -5.68 6.67 -5.36
N LYS A 46 -4.87 7.16 -4.43
CA LYS A 46 -3.41 6.92 -4.42
C LYS A 46 -3.10 5.44 -4.34
N TYR A 47 -3.78 4.70 -3.49
CA TYR A 47 -3.65 3.25 -3.40
C TYR A 47 -4.01 2.55 -4.71
N GLN A 48 -5.09 2.95 -5.37
CA GLN A 48 -5.57 2.36 -6.62
C GLN A 48 -4.71 2.72 -7.84
N ASN A 49 -4.18 3.95 -7.89
CA ASN A 49 -3.36 4.44 -9.02
C ASN A 49 -1.93 3.87 -9.06
N THR A 50 -1.59 2.99 -8.13
CA THR A 50 -0.28 2.34 -8.10
C THR A 50 -0.07 1.30 -9.21
N SER A 51 -1.10 0.98 -9.98
CA SER A 51 -0.95 0.06 -11.13
C SER A 51 0.12 0.54 -12.11
N ASP A 52 0.23 1.84 -12.35
CA ASP A 52 1.24 2.43 -13.23
C ASP A 52 2.67 2.28 -12.70
N GLN A 53 2.84 2.37 -11.38
CA GLN A 53 4.13 2.15 -10.74
C GLN A 53 4.55 0.68 -10.82
N ARG A 54 3.62 -0.25 -10.70
CA ARG A 54 3.87 -1.69 -10.87
C ARG A 54 4.26 -2.02 -12.31
N LEU A 55 3.62 -1.40 -13.29
CA LEU A 55 3.98 -1.58 -14.69
C LEU A 55 5.43 -1.13 -14.97
N ARG A 56 5.83 0.03 -14.45
CA ARG A 56 7.23 0.51 -14.56
C ARG A 56 8.21 -0.44 -13.91
N SER A 57 7.89 -0.95 -12.71
CA SER A 57 8.72 -1.95 -12.03
C SER A 57 8.84 -3.25 -12.84
N ALA A 58 7.75 -3.72 -13.46
CA ALA A 58 7.79 -4.89 -14.33
C ALA A 58 8.70 -4.69 -15.54
N ILE A 59 8.68 -3.51 -16.17
CA ILE A 59 9.55 -3.18 -17.31
C ILE A 59 11.04 -3.21 -16.89
N ILE A 60 11.37 -2.64 -15.74
CA ILE A 60 12.75 -2.65 -15.22
C ILE A 60 13.20 -4.08 -14.92
N GLY A 61 12.35 -4.90 -14.29
CA GLY A 61 12.68 -6.29 -13.98
C GLY A 61 12.92 -7.14 -15.24
N THR A 62 12.07 -6.98 -16.26
CA THR A 62 12.23 -7.70 -17.54
C THR A 62 13.50 -7.27 -18.29
N SER A 63 13.91 -6.02 -18.20
CA SER A 63 15.17 -5.55 -18.83
C SER A 63 16.40 -6.24 -18.22
N GLY A 64 16.43 -6.44 -16.90
CA GLY A 64 17.49 -7.20 -16.23
C GLY A 64 17.55 -8.66 -16.69
N ALA A 65 16.39 -9.32 -16.85
CA ALA A 65 16.31 -10.69 -17.38
C ALA A 65 16.81 -10.76 -18.83
N LEU A 66 16.45 -9.78 -19.67
CA LEU A 66 16.96 -9.70 -21.05
C LEU A 66 18.47 -9.51 -21.12
N MET A 67 19.06 -8.74 -20.20
CA MET A 67 20.53 -8.61 -20.11
C MET A 67 21.20 -9.95 -19.78
N LEU A 68 20.61 -10.73 -18.87
CA LEU A 68 21.13 -12.07 -18.55
C LEU A 68 21.03 -13.02 -19.73
N LEU A 69 19.91 -13.06 -20.43
CA LEU A 69 19.74 -13.86 -21.64
C LEU A 69 20.69 -13.39 -22.73
N GLY A 70 20.83 -12.07 -22.96
CA GLY A 70 21.77 -11.49 -23.91
C GLY A 70 23.23 -11.88 -23.63
N SER A 71 23.60 -12.05 -22.36
CA SER A 71 24.95 -12.46 -21.97
C SER A 71 25.35 -13.83 -22.51
N THR A 72 24.40 -14.71 -22.83
CA THR A 72 24.69 -16.05 -23.41
C THR A 72 25.11 -15.98 -24.86
N PHE A 73 24.72 -14.92 -25.57
CA PHE A 73 25.06 -14.73 -27.01
C PHE A 73 26.32 -13.92 -27.22
N VAL A 74 26.88 -13.31 -26.18
CA VAL A 74 28.09 -12.48 -26.29
C VAL A 74 29.34 -13.32 -26.07
N SER A 75 30.18 -13.38 -27.08
CA SER A 75 31.47 -14.08 -27.07
C SER A 75 32.59 -13.12 -26.67
N GLY A 76 32.72 -12.81 -25.40
CA GLY A 76 33.79 -11.92 -24.92
C GLY A 76 33.74 -11.80 -23.40
N GLY A 77 34.85 -12.09 -22.72
CA GLY A 77 34.93 -12.20 -21.27
C GLY A 77 34.38 -10.96 -20.54
N ASN A 78 34.90 -9.79 -20.86
CA ASN A 78 34.52 -8.54 -20.16
C ASN A 78 33.08 -8.11 -20.44
N ASN A 79 32.61 -8.19 -21.68
CA ASN A 79 31.27 -7.79 -22.06
C ASN A 79 30.22 -8.75 -21.49
N LYS A 80 30.49 -10.06 -21.50
CA LYS A 80 29.65 -11.06 -20.89
C LYS A 80 29.53 -10.84 -19.39
N GLN A 81 30.64 -10.59 -18.71
CA GLN A 81 30.63 -10.33 -17.26
C GLN A 81 29.85 -9.05 -16.91
N ALA A 82 30.04 -7.98 -17.70
CA ALA A 82 29.27 -6.73 -17.50
C ALA A 82 27.76 -6.94 -17.65
N LEU A 83 27.31 -7.72 -18.64
CA LEU A 83 25.89 -8.04 -18.83
C LEU A 83 25.32 -8.89 -17.69
N VAL A 84 26.11 -9.86 -17.19
CA VAL A 84 25.67 -10.71 -16.06
C VAL A 84 25.54 -9.87 -14.79
N ILE A 85 26.58 -9.10 -14.44
CA ILE A 85 26.57 -8.25 -13.25
C ILE A 85 25.47 -7.19 -13.36
N GLY A 86 25.35 -6.52 -14.49
CA GLY A 86 24.31 -5.52 -14.76
C GLY A 86 22.90 -6.12 -14.66
N GLY A 87 22.66 -7.29 -15.24
CA GLY A 87 21.38 -7.99 -15.19
C GLY A 87 20.98 -8.38 -13.76
N ILE A 88 21.91 -8.99 -13.00
CA ILE A 88 21.65 -9.36 -11.59
C ILE A 88 21.39 -8.11 -10.75
N SER A 89 22.19 -7.07 -10.87
CA SER A 89 22.02 -5.82 -10.14
C SER A 89 20.68 -5.16 -10.44
N THR A 90 20.27 -5.14 -11.70
CA THR A 90 18.98 -4.57 -12.13
C THR A 90 17.80 -5.35 -11.52
N ILE A 91 17.84 -6.67 -11.53
CA ILE A 91 16.80 -7.51 -10.91
C ILE A 91 16.75 -7.27 -9.40
N PHE A 92 17.88 -7.21 -8.73
CA PHE A 92 17.94 -6.99 -7.29
C PHE A 92 17.39 -5.61 -6.89
N ILE A 93 17.81 -4.54 -7.58
CA ILE A 93 17.31 -3.19 -7.35
C ILE A 93 15.80 -3.15 -7.61
N ASN A 94 15.33 -3.75 -8.70
CA ASN A 94 13.89 -3.82 -9.01
C ASN A 94 13.09 -4.54 -7.92
N PHE A 95 13.63 -5.62 -7.36
CA PHE A 95 12.98 -6.32 -6.25
C PHE A 95 12.80 -5.42 -5.01
N LEU A 96 13.85 -4.67 -4.63
CA LEU A 96 13.79 -3.74 -3.50
C LEU A 96 12.79 -2.60 -3.75
N VAL A 97 12.81 -2.02 -4.95
CA VAL A 97 11.88 -0.95 -5.34
C VAL A 97 10.45 -1.46 -5.33
N SER A 98 10.19 -2.62 -5.91
CA SER A 98 8.86 -3.24 -5.94
C SER A 98 8.33 -3.49 -4.53
N LYS A 99 9.16 -4.01 -3.64
CA LYS A 99 8.79 -4.24 -2.23
C LYS A 99 8.47 -2.94 -1.49
N THR A 100 9.24 -1.88 -1.74
CA THR A 100 9.01 -0.55 -1.16
C THR A 100 7.69 0.05 -1.64
N ILE A 101 7.40 -0.07 -2.94
CA ILE A 101 6.13 0.38 -3.54
C ILE A 101 4.95 -0.36 -2.88
N ASP A 102 5.01 -1.67 -2.76
CA ASP A 102 3.94 -2.46 -2.15
C ASP A 102 3.69 -2.06 -0.69
N ASN A 103 4.74 -1.87 0.10
CA ASN A 103 4.62 -1.42 1.48
C ASN A 103 4.01 -0.01 1.60
N ASN A 104 4.42 0.92 0.75
CA ASN A 104 3.87 2.28 0.77
C ASN A 104 2.39 2.30 0.36
N ASN A 105 2.01 1.43 -0.55
CA ASN A 105 0.62 1.32 -0.97
C ASN A 105 -0.30 0.82 0.13
N GLU A 106 0.10 -0.22 0.85
CA GLU A 106 -0.68 -0.70 1.98
C GLU A 106 -0.85 0.38 3.06
N LYS A 107 0.16 1.23 3.26
CA LYS A 107 0.04 2.39 4.16
C LYS A 107 -1.07 3.35 3.73
N TYR A 108 -1.17 3.69 2.44
CA TYR A 108 -2.26 4.56 1.96
C TYR A 108 -3.64 3.99 2.24
N LEU A 109 -3.81 2.67 2.10
CA LEU A 109 -5.08 2.03 2.42
C LEU A 109 -5.39 2.09 3.92
N ILE A 110 -4.40 1.79 4.76
CA ILE A 110 -4.53 1.83 6.22
C ILE A 110 -4.85 3.28 6.67
N GLU A 111 -4.13 4.26 6.14
CA GLU A 111 -4.36 5.67 6.43
C GLU A 111 -5.76 6.13 5.97
N ALA A 112 -6.24 5.65 4.81
CA ALA A 112 -7.58 5.98 4.32
C ALA A 112 -8.67 5.49 5.29
N VAL A 113 -8.56 4.24 5.76
CA VAL A 113 -9.50 3.67 6.74
C VAL A 113 -9.40 4.39 8.08
N HIS A 114 -8.18 4.69 8.53
CA HIS A 114 -7.95 5.40 9.79
C HIS A 114 -8.53 6.82 9.76
N GLU A 115 -8.28 7.58 8.68
CA GLU A 115 -8.80 8.95 8.55
C GLU A 115 -10.33 8.98 8.51
N TYR A 116 -10.95 8.02 7.83
CA TYR A 116 -12.39 7.88 7.81
C TYR A 116 -12.97 7.59 9.20
N ASN A 117 -12.40 6.63 9.93
CA ASN A 117 -12.82 6.27 11.26
C ASN A 117 -12.61 7.41 12.25
N LYS A 118 -11.45 8.11 12.19
CA LYS A 118 -11.12 9.24 13.05
C LYS A 118 -12.16 10.37 13.02
N ARG A 119 -12.75 10.64 11.86
CA ARG A 119 -13.79 11.67 11.72
C ARG A 119 -15.13 11.26 12.31
N ARG A 120 -15.37 9.97 12.45
CA ARG A 120 -16.63 9.42 12.95
C ARG A 120 -16.56 8.96 14.40
N GLU A 121 -15.40 8.92 14.99
CA GLU A 121 -15.26 8.66 16.41
C GLU A 121 -15.90 9.82 17.21
N PRO A 122 -16.69 9.52 18.25
CA PRO A 122 -17.27 10.54 19.11
C PRO A 122 -16.12 11.29 19.80
N LYS A 123 -16.03 12.59 19.53
CA LYS A 123 -15.05 13.46 20.17
C LYS A 123 -15.66 14.05 21.44
N ILE A 124 -15.03 13.81 22.59
CA ILE A 124 -15.42 14.42 23.85
C ILE A 124 -14.61 15.70 24.00
N TYR A 125 -15.29 16.84 24.02
CA TYR A 125 -14.68 18.14 24.28
C TYR A 125 -14.96 18.55 25.71
N PHE A 126 -13.92 18.99 26.42
CA PHE A 126 -14.10 19.62 27.72
C PHE A 126 -14.20 21.13 27.53
N LYS A 127 -15.34 21.69 27.90
CA LYS A 127 -15.53 23.15 27.89
C LYS A 127 -15.10 23.68 29.23
N SER A 128 -14.05 24.53 29.27
CA SER A 128 -13.67 25.26 30.48
C SER A 128 -14.73 26.29 30.84
N LYS A 129 -14.77 26.68 32.13
CA LYS A 129 -15.71 27.71 32.65
C LYS A 129 -15.53 29.05 31.95
N ASP A 130 -14.37 29.30 31.36
CA ASP A 130 -14.02 30.51 30.63
C ASP A 130 -14.38 30.44 29.12
N GLY A 131 -15.10 29.42 28.68
CA GLY A 131 -15.58 29.31 27.31
C GLY A 131 -14.55 28.80 26.28
N GLU A 132 -13.32 28.57 26.71
CA GLU A 132 -12.27 28.03 25.85
C GLU A 132 -12.44 26.50 25.66
N VAL A 133 -12.52 26.06 24.41
CA VAL A 133 -12.66 24.63 24.07
C VAL A 133 -11.26 24.02 24.00
N THR A 134 -10.90 23.24 25.01
CA THR A 134 -9.63 22.52 25.03
C THR A 134 -9.84 21.10 24.50
N GLU A 135 -9.12 20.73 23.44
CA GLU A 135 -9.10 19.33 22.98
C GLU A 135 -8.38 18.47 24.03
N PRO A 136 -8.99 17.37 24.49
CA PRO A 136 -8.30 16.49 25.43
C PRO A 136 -7.16 15.77 24.72
N LYS A 137 -5.92 16.11 25.08
CA LYS A 137 -4.73 15.36 24.67
C LYS A 137 -4.58 14.09 25.51
N MET A 138 -5.63 13.29 25.66
CA MET A 138 -5.53 11.98 26.27
C MET A 138 -5.35 10.92 25.18
N TYR A 139 -4.11 10.58 24.90
CA TYR A 139 -3.75 9.38 24.18
C TYR A 139 -3.78 8.21 25.19
N LEU A 140 -4.90 7.50 25.27
CA LEU A 140 -4.94 6.18 25.88
C LEU A 140 -4.48 5.17 24.85
N GLU A 141 -3.18 5.11 24.63
CA GLU A 141 -2.57 4.07 23.81
C GLU A 141 -2.40 2.83 24.71
N LYS A 142 -3.42 1.99 24.73
CA LYS A 142 -3.35 0.69 25.38
C LYS A 142 -2.92 -0.35 24.37
N THR A 143 -1.62 -0.50 24.20
CA THR A 143 -1.03 -1.62 23.46
C THR A 143 -1.21 -2.90 24.29
N TRP A 144 -2.09 -3.78 23.81
CA TRP A 144 -2.16 -5.16 24.30
C TRP A 144 -1.15 -5.97 23.50
N SER A 145 -0.04 -6.36 24.13
CA SER A 145 0.85 -7.40 23.61
C SER A 145 0.31 -8.74 24.07
N PHE A 146 -0.11 -9.57 23.12
CA PHE A 146 -0.34 -11.00 23.32
C PHE A 146 0.88 -11.77 22.83
#